data_b43891c65ef74b7c4dd15e0d259b6b55
#
_entry.id   b43891c65ef74b7c4dd15e0d259b6b55
#
_cell.length_a   1.000
_cell.length_b   1.000
_cell.length_c   1.000
_cell.angle_alpha   90.00
_cell.angle_beta   90.00
_cell.angle_gamma   90.00
#
_symmetry.space_group_name_H-M   'P 1'
#
loop_
_entity.id
_entity.type
_entity.pdbx_description
1 polymer ?
#
loop_
_entity_poly.entity_id
_entity_poly.type
_entity_poly.pdbx_seq_one_letter_code
_entity_poly.pdbx_strand_id
1 'polypeptide(L)'
;MKKVLVYVLNMRGQPLMPCSPRKARVLLKQGKAKVIRRSPFTIQLLIATGENKQPITLGVDPGYSNIGLSAITNKKELFSTEVTLRKNLVKLNSDRRMYRQLKRGRLWYRQCRFLNRVKSKKKGWLAPSVRHRLESHIRIVNFIKSMLPINRIIIEANNFDIQKIKNPDIQGKEYQKGVMKDFYNVREYVLHRDNHQCRSCRKKNTKLEVHHIESRKTGSNRPENLVTLCNICHEKITLGKEIKYLRPKSFKAATFMSIIRWKLVESLKANVTYGYLTKLKRRELNLPKSHTNDAFVIANGISQSRTNPYSVFQNRRNNRCLQKNRKGYKPSIRKQRYNLRPKDLVRFGTRVLKVVSVHSYGKYIRLKSKINKVIDKKILNIELLKYSRGFEYVNER
;
A
#
# COMPACT_ATOMS: atom_id res chain seq x y z
N MET A 1 16.78 26.18 -6.74
CA MET A 1 15.44 25.57 -6.98
C MET A 1 15.59 24.31 -7.79
N LYS A 2 15.12 23.16 -7.29
CA LYS A 2 15.14 21.89 -8.05
C LYS A 2 14.14 21.97 -9.20
N LYS A 3 14.58 21.67 -10.42
CA LYS A 3 13.77 21.82 -11.64
C LYS A 3 12.64 20.79 -11.68
N VAL A 4 11.40 21.27 -11.75
CA VAL A 4 10.22 20.42 -12.01
C VAL A 4 10.29 19.92 -13.46
N LEU A 5 10.04 18.64 -13.68
CA LEU A 5 10.02 18.02 -15.01
C LEU A 5 8.60 17.81 -15.49
N VAL A 6 8.38 17.93 -16.80
CA VAL A 6 7.14 17.60 -17.48
C VAL A 6 7.36 16.33 -18.28
N TYR A 7 6.53 15.31 -18.04
CA TYR A 7 6.62 14.02 -18.75
C TYR A 7 5.95 14.16 -20.12
N VAL A 8 6.55 13.53 -21.14
CA VAL A 8 6.15 13.67 -22.52
C VAL A 8 5.85 12.30 -23.11
N LEU A 9 4.74 12.22 -23.83
CA LEU A 9 4.39 11.07 -24.66
C LEU A 9 4.41 11.48 -26.12
N ASN A 10 4.77 10.54 -27.01
CA ASN A 10 4.65 10.75 -28.46
C ASN A 10 3.18 10.68 -28.92
N MET A 11 2.92 10.86 -30.21
CA MET A 11 1.57 10.74 -30.79
C MET A 11 0.90 9.40 -30.48
N ARG A 12 1.68 8.31 -30.44
CA ARG A 12 1.21 6.94 -30.16
C ARG A 12 1.01 6.65 -28.68
N GLY A 13 1.27 7.65 -27.77
CA GLY A 13 1.17 7.49 -26.33
C GLY A 13 2.35 6.79 -25.66
N GLN A 14 3.45 6.56 -26.38
CA GLN A 14 4.67 5.98 -25.83
C GLN A 14 5.51 7.05 -25.12
N PRO A 15 6.20 6.70 -24.01
CA PRO A 15 6.97 7.67 -23.24
C PRO A 15 8.25 8.11 -23.98
N LEU A 16 8.50 9.41 -23.91
CA LEU A 16 9.71 10.11 -24.33
C LEU A 16 10.47 10.65 -23.14
N MET A 17 11.63 11.26 -23.39
CA MET A 17 12.39 11.96 -22.36
C MET A 17 11.59 13.18 -21.85
N PRO A 18 11.60 13.44 -20.52
CA PRO A 18 10.91 14.59 -19.97
C PRO A 18 11.52 15.90 -20.42
N CYS A 19 10.71 16.94 -20.49
CA CYS A 19 11.14 18.28 -20.89
C CYS A 19 10.98 19.30 -19.73
N SER A 20 11.52 20.50 -19.95
CA SER A 20 11.34 21.62 -19.04
C SER A 20 9.90 22.17 -19.09
N PRO A 21 9.40 22.80 -18.02
CA PRO A 21 8.09 23.44 -18.01
C PRO A 21 7.94 24.55 -19.07
N ARG A 22 9.03 25.23 -19.40
CA ARG A 22 9.04 26.27 -20.45
C ARG A 22 8.72 25.64 -21.80
N LYS A 23 9.44 24.56 -22.18
CA LYS A 23 9.19 23.86 -23.45
C LYS A 23 7.77 23.31 -23.53
N ALA A 24 7.26 22.72 -22.43
CA ALA A 24 5.89 22.21 -22.37
C ALA A 24 4.85 23.33 -22.60
N ARG A 25 5.04 24.50 -21.99
CA ARG A 25 4.14 25.66 -22.19
C ARG A 25 4.12 26.13 -23.65
N VAL A 26 5.28 26.21 -24.29
CA VAL A 26 5.36 26.58 -25.71
C VAL A 26 4.61 25.59 -26.59
N LEU A 27 4.84 24.28 -26.40
CA LEU A 27 4.16 23.23 -27.16
C LEU A 27 2.64 23.25 -26.99
N LEU A 28 2.17 23.50 -25.76
CA LEU A 28 0.73 23.64 -25.46
C LEU A 28 0.14 24.89 -26.09
N LYS A 29 0.83 26.04 -26.04
CA LYS A 29 0.39 27.30 -26.67
C LYS A 29 0.31 27.19 -28.19
N GLN A 30 1.25 26.46 -28.80
CA GLN A 30 1.28 26.20 -30.25
C GLN A 30 0.27 25.15 -30.72
N GLY A 31 -0.54 24.54 -29.82
CA GLY A 31 -1.44 23.45 -30.18
C GLY A 31 -0.74 22.13 -30.54
N LYS A 32 0.60 22.06 -30.41
CA LYS A 32 1.42 20.85 -30.76
C LYS A 32 1.40 19.78 -29.69
N ALA A 33 0.75 20.02 -28.54
CA ALA A 33 0.62 19.06 -27.46
C ALA A 33 -0.72 19.21 -26.73
N LYS A 34 -1.17 18.14 -26.08
CA LYS A 34 -2.34 18.15 -25.18
C LYS A 34 -1.99 17.59 -23.80
N VAL A 35 -2.70 18.05 -22.76
CA VAL A 35 -2.51 17.54 -21.40
C VAL A 35 -3.22 16.21 -21.21
N ILE A 36 -2.47 15.18 -20.83
CA ILE A 36 -3.02 13.84 -20.53
C ILE A 36 -3.16 13.59 -19.05
N ARG A 37 -2.23 14.09 -18.23
CA ARG A 37 -2.23 13.90 -16.77
C ARG A 37 -1.83 15.19 -16.06
N ARG A 38 -2.53 15.48 -14.97
CA ARG A 38 -2.23 16.64 -14.13
C ARG A 38 -1.19 16.34 -13.04
N SER A 39 -1.13 15.10 -12.57
CA SER A 39 -0.19 14.67 -11.51
C SER A 39 0.23 13.23 -11.72
N PRO A 40 1.52 12.96 -11.97
CA PRO A 40 2.56 13.89 -12.41
C PRO A 40 2.17 14.55 -13.73
N PHE A 41 2.60 15.80 -13.96
CA PHE A 41 2.17 16.55 -15.14
C PHE A 41 2.75 15.93 -16.41
N THR A 42 1.86 15.50 -17.30
CA THR A 42 2.23 14.73 -18.51
C THR A 42 1.47 15.30 -19.71
N ILE A 43 2.19 15.59 -20.77
CA ILE A 43 1.66 16.04 -22.06
C ILE A 43 1.85 14.95 -23.11
N GLN A 44 0.99 14.92 -24.12
CA GLN A 44 1.14 14.10 -25.32
C GLN A 44 1.36 15.03 -26.52
N LEU A 45 2.37 14.73 -27.31
CA LEU A 45 2.63 15.43 -28.57
C LEU A 45 1.60 15.03 -29.61
N LEU A 46 1.19 16.00 -30.43
CA LEU A 46 0.30 15.84 -31.57
C LEU A 46 1.06 15.86 -32.90
N ILE A 47 2.37 16.05 -32.83
CA ILE A 47 3.28 16.10 -33.96
C ILE A 47 4.28 14.93 -33.91
N ALA A 48 4.75 14.49 -35.06
CA ALA A 48 5.85 13.52 -35.13
C ALA A 48 7.15 14.20 -34.64
N THR A 49 7.95 13.46 -33.89
CA THR A 49 9.24 13.93 -33.37
C THR A 49 10.24 12.78 -33.35
N GLY A 50 11.53 13.10 -33.36
CA GLY A 50 12.58 12.11 -33.07
C GLY A 50 12.40 11.45 -31.69
N GLU A 51 12.72 10.17 -31.61
CA GLU A 51 12.52 9.36 -30.40
C GLU A 51 13.84 8.99 -29.68
N ASN A 52 14.80 9.90 -29.71
CA ASN A 52 16.08 9.70 -28.99
C ASN A 52 15.82 9.59 -27.48
N LYS A 53 16.23 8.47 -26.88
CA LYS A 53 16.02 8.13 -25.48
C LYS A 53 17.34 7.84 -24.81
N GLN A 54 17.54 8.44 -23.64
CA GLN A 54 18.66 8.07 -22.77
C GLN A 54 18.30 6.80 -21.99
N PRO A 55 19.28 5.94 -21.66
CA PRO A 55 19.02 4.80 -20.80
C PRO A 55 18.58 5.24 -19.41
N ILE A 56 17.45 4.70 -18.95
CA ILE A 56 16.87 4.99 -17.63
C ILE A 56 16.80 3.71 -16.82
N THR A 57 17.40 3.73 -15.64
CA THR A 57 17.27 2.66 -14.65
C THR A 57 16.26 3.05 -13.59
N LEU A 58 15.30 2.16 -13.33
CA LEU A 58 14.32 2.28 -12.24
C LEU A 58 14.72 1.40 -11.07
N GLY A 59 15.05 2.01 -9.95
CA GLY A 59 15.24 1.32 -8.67
C GLY A 59 13.91 1.22 -7.92
N VAL A 60 13.66 0.04 -7.36
CA VAL A 60 12.47 -0.28 -6.60
C VAL A 60 12.86 -0.83 -5.23
N ASP A 61 12.50 -0.13 -4.18
CA ASP A 61 12.56 -0.61 -2.80
C ASP A 61 11.15 -1.07 -2.37
N PRO A 62 10.85 -2.39 -2.47
CA PRO A 62 9.52 -2.90 -2.17
C PRO A 62 9.35 -3.12 -0.67
N GLY A 63 8.36 -2.48 -0.07
CA GLY A 63 8.03 -2.65 1.34
C GLY A 63 6.60 -3.13 1.59
N TYR A 64 6.34 -3.58 2.82
CA TYR A 64 5.00 -4.02 3.24
C TYR A 64 4.00 -2.86 3.31
N SER A 65 4.44 -1.70 3.77
CA SER A 65 3.61 -0.51 3.98
C SER A 65 3.96 0.62 3.03
N ASN A 66 5.22 0.76 2.66
CA ASN A 66 5.72 1.80 1.78
C ASN A 66 6.52 1.17 0.63
N ILE A 67 6.57 1.86 -0.50
CA ILE A 67 7.37 1.48 -1.66
C ILE A 67 8.16 2.70 -2.07
N GLY A 68 9.48 2.58 -2.15
CA GLY A 68 10.36 3.59 -2.73
C GLY A 68 10.59 3.32 -4.21
N LEU A 69 10.60 4.38 -5.02
CA LEU A 69 10.89 4.29 -6.45
C LEU A 69 11.73 5.49 -6.88
N SER A 70 12.78 5.22 -7.64
CA SER A 70 13.66 6.25 -8.22
C SER A 70 14.05 5.87 -9.64
N ALA A 71 13.85 6.77 -10.59
CA ALA A 71 14.24 6.60 -11.98
C ALA A 71 15.37 7.57 -12.33
N ILE A 72 16.52 7.02 -12.70
CA ILE A 72 17.74 7.80 -12.94
C ILE A 72 18.28 7.59 -14.34
N THR A 73 18.92 8.63 -14.86
CA THR A 73 19.88 8.58 -15.99
C THR A 73 21.29 8.73 -15.43
N ASN A 74 22.30 8.70 -16.27
CA ASN A 74 23.68 8.91 -15.83
C ASN A 74 23.92 10.28 -15.13
N LYS A 75 23.12 11.30 -15.48
CA LYS A 75 23.33 12.68 -14.95
C LYS A 75 22.27 13.13 -13.95
N LYS A 76 21.05 12.59 -14.01
CA LYS A 76 19.90 13.14 -13.26
C LYS A 76 18.93 12.05 -12.80
N GLU A 77 18.34 12.28 -11.64
CA GLU A 77 17.13 11.61 -11.19
C GLU A 77 15.92 12.29 -11.87
N LEU A 78 15.18 11.52 -12.68
CA LEU A 78 14.04 12.04 -13.44
C LEU A 78 12.73 11.93 -12.67
N PHE A 79 12.64 10.95 -11.77
CA PHE A 79 11.46 10.69 -10.96
C PHE A 79 11.85 10.08 -9.64
N SER A 80 11.23 10.54 -8.55
CA SER A 80 11.37 9.96 -7.21
C SER A 80 10.01 9.93 -6.54
N THR A 81 9.70 8.86 -5.83
CA THR A 81 8.43 8.76 -5.10
C THR A 81 8.49 7.79 -3.94
N GLU A 82 7.76 8.13 -2.88
CA GLU A 82 7.38 7.21 -1.83
C GLU A 82 5.88 6.95 -1.86
N VAL A 83 5.50 5.69 -1.97
CA VAL A 83 4.11 5.26 -2.05
C VAL A 83 3.70 4.59 -0.76
N THR A 84 2.79 5.20 -0.02
CA THR A 84 2.19 4.58 1.18
C THR A 84 1.01 3.70 0.78
N LEU A 85 1.12 2.40 1.09
CA LEU A 85 0.09 1.41 0.79
C LEU A 85 -1.04 1.42 1.83
N ARG A 86 -2.21 0.95 1.42
CA ARG A 86 -3.38 0.86 2.29
C ARG A 86 -3.18 -0.12 3.46
N LYS A 87 -3.50 0.33 4.67
CA LYS A 87 -3.43 -0.48 5.90
C LYS A 87 -4.74 -1.23 6.22
N ASN A 88 -5.87 -0.83 5.62
CA ASN A 88 -7.22 -1.31 5.99
C ASN A 88 -7.70 -2.57 5.24
N LEU A 89 -6.83 -3.30 4.54
CA LEU A 89 -7.20 -4.47 3.74
C LEU A 89 -7.82 -5.60 4.56
N VAL A 90 -7.24 -5.88 5.73
CA VAL A 90 -7.73 -6.95 6.63
C VAL A 90 -9.13 -6.61 7.13
N LYS A 91 -9.34 -5.36 7.59
CA LYS A 91 -10.66 -4.88 8.02
C LYS A 91 -11.71 -5.01 6.92
N LEU A 92 -11.40 -4.59 5.70
CA LEU A 92 -12.31 -4.69 4.57
C LEU A 92 -12.64 -6.14 4.18
N ASN A 93 -11.67 -7.05 4.29
CA ASN A 93 -11.92 -8.47 4.06
C ASN A 93 -12.82 -9.08 5.15
N SER A 94 -12.63 -8.67 6.41
CA SER A 94 -13.50 -9.05 7.53
C SER A 94 -14.94 -8.53 7.32
N ASP A 95 -15.10 -7.27 6.93
CA ASP A 95 -16.40 -6.69 6.60
C ASP A 95 -17.10 -7.48 5.48
N ARG A 96 -16.37 -7.83 4.41
CA ARG A 96 -16.90 -8.67 3.31
C ARG A 96 -17.34 -10.07 3.79
N ARG A 97 -16.59 -10.66 4.73
CA ARG A 97 -16.94 -11.96 5.34
C ARG A 97 -18.23 -11.84 6.14
N MET A 98 -18.35 -10.81 6.97
CA MET A 98 -19.55 -10.53 7.77
C MET A 98 -20.78 -10.37 6.88
N TYR A 99 -20.70 -9.60 5.79
CA TYR A 99 -21.83 -9.46 4.84
C TYR A 99 -22.25 -10.76 4.20
N ARG A 100 -21.27 -11.58 3.81
CA ARG A 100 -21.59 -12.89 3.25
C ARG A 100 -22.28 -13.78 4.27
N GLN A 101 -21.90 -13.69 5.53
CA GLN A 101 -22.56 -14.42 6.62
C GLN A 101 -23.99 -13.94 6.83
N LEU A 102 -24.21 -12.62 6.92
CA LEU A 102 -25.54 -12.02 7.06
C LEU A 102 -26.46 -12.36 5.88
N LYS A 103 -25.95 -12.27 4.63
CA LYS A 103 -26.71 -12.69 3.45
C LYS A 103 -27.12 -14.15 3.49
N ARG A 104 -26.26 -15.01 3.97
CA ARG A 104 -26.52 -16.46 4.05
C ARG A 104 -27.47 -16.82 5.18
N GLY A 105 -27.41 -16.15 6.33
CA GLY A 105 -28.33 -16.36 7.45
C GLY A 105 -29.77 -16.00 7.16
N ARG A 106 -30.05 -15.31 6.02
CA ARG A 106 -31.42 -14.99 5.56
C ARG A 106 -32.04 -16.03 4.63
N LEU A 107 -31.26 -17.05 4.23
CA LEU A 107 -31.77 -18.10 3.36
C LEU A 107 -32.45 -19.16 4.24
N TRP A 108 -33.65 -19.58 3.85
CA TRP A 108 -34.37 -20.66 4.51
C TRP A 108 -33.53 -21.95 4.51
N TYR A 109 -33.09 -22.37 3.34
CA TYR A 109 -32.22 -23.53 3.18
C TYR A 109 -30.86 -23.14 2.66
N ARG A 110 -29.83 -23.80 3.19
CA ARG A 110 -28.49 -23.62 2.74
C ARG A 110 -27.76 -24.95 2.70
N GLN A 111 -27.34 -25.33 1.52
CA GLN A 111 -26.50 -26.52 1.34
C GLN A 111 -25.22 -26.42 2.19
N CYS A 112 -24.88 -27.50 2.89
CA CYS A 112 -23.65 -27.59 3.65
C CYS A 112 -22.42 -27.35 2.76
N ARG A 113 -21.49 -26.55 3.24
CA ARG A 113 -20.21 -26.29 2.56
C ARG A 113 -19.10 -26.91 3.36
N PHE A 114 -18.52 -27.94 2.82
CA PHE A 114 -17.33 -28.55 3.37
C PHE A 114 -16.09 -27.69 3.09
N LEU A 115 -15.05 -27.82 3.92
CA LEU A 115 -13.77 -27.07 3.78
C LEU A 115 -12.90 -27.61 2.64
N ASN A 116 -13.45 -27.71 1.44
CA ASN A 116 -12.76 -28.20 0.24
C ASN A 116 -11.69 -27.25 -0.29
N ARG A 117 -11.48 -26.11 0.38
CA ARG A 117 -10.61 -25.02 -0.13
C ARG A 117 -9.13 -25.36 -0.12
N VAL A 118 -8.68 -26.29 0.73
CA VAL A 118 -7.26 -26.66 0.79
C VAL A 118 -6.87 -27.40 -0.48
N LYS A 119 -7.69 -28.35 -0.93
CA LYS A 119 -7.48 -29.14 -2.16
C LYS A 119 -7.76 -28.34 -3.45
N SER A 120 -8.63 -27.32 -3.39
CA SER A 120 -9.01 -26.50 -4.55
C SER A 120 -8.11 -25.29 -4.80
N LYS A 121 -7.08 -25.07 -3.98
CA LYS A 121 -6.12 -23.99 -4.22
C LYS A 121 -5.18 -24.36 -5.35
N LYS A 122 -5.28 -23.64 -6.46
CA LYS A 122 -4.36 -23.79 -7.61
C LYS A 122 -2.92 -23.46 -7.18
N LYS A 123 -1.94 -24.08 -7.84
CA LYS A 123 -0.51 -23.76 -7.66
C LYS A 123 -0.31 -22.23 -7.80
N GLY A 124 0.48 -21.64 -6.92
CA GLY A 124 0.72 -20.19 -6.93
C GLY A 124 -0.39 -19.33 -6.32
N TRP A 125 -1.41 -19.91 -5.69
CA TRP A 125 -2.46 -19.17 -5.01
C TRP A 125 -1.88 -18.26 -3.90
N LEU A 126 -2.31 -16.99 -3.89
CA LEU A 126 -1.99 -16.04 -2.84
C LEU A 126 -3.25 -15.60 -2.10
N ALA A 127 -3.13 -15.37 -0.80
CA ALA A 127 -4.20 -14.76 -0.02
C ALA A 127 -4.59 -13.40 -0.64
N PRO A 128 -5.89 -13.03 -0.67
CA PRO A 128 -6.35 -11.81 -1.36
C PRO A 128 -5.66 -10.52 -0.92
N SER A 129 -5.26 -10.42 0.35
CA SER A 129 -4.52 -9.26 0.88
C SER A 129 -3.07 -9.22 0.37
N VAL A 130 -2.43 -10.38 0.24
CA VAL A 130 -1.07 -10.51 -0.30
C VAL A 130 -1.07 -10.21 -1.79
N ARG A 131 -2.01 -10.83 -2.54
CA ARG A 131 -2.20 -10.58 -3.97
C ARG A 131 -2.42 -9.09 -4.25
N HIS A 132 -3.33 -8.44 -3.52
CA HIS A 132 -3.59 -7.01 -3.70
C HIS A 132 -2.34 -6.14 -3.49
N ARG A 133 -1.49 -6.46 -2.51
CA ARG A 133 -0.24 -5.73 -2.30
C ARG A 133 0.76 -5.98 -3.43
N LEU A 134 0.94 -7.22 -3.85
CA LEU A 134 1.77 -7.56 -5.02
C LEU A 134 1.32 -6.79 -6.27
N GLU A 135 0.03 -6.86 -6.59
CA GLU A 135 -0.56 -6.12 -7.72
C GLU A 135 -0.39 -4.60 -7.58
N SER A 136 -0.35 -4.07 -6.35
CA SER A 136 -0.09 -2.64 -6.11
C SER A 136 1.33 -2.24 -6.46
N HIS A 137 2.33 -3.08 -6.14
CA HIS A 137 3.72 -2.86 -6.54
C HIS A 137 3.86 -2.89 -8.06
N ILE A 138 3.32 -3.92 -8.71
CA ILE A 138 3.37 -4.06 -10.17
C ILE A 138 2.69 -2.85 -10.84
N ARG A 139 1.52 -2.45 -10.32
CA ARG A 139 0.75 -1.34 -10.89
C ARG A 139 1.48 0.00 -10.83
N ILE A 140 2.17 0.31 -9.72
CA ILE A 140 2.90 1.58 -9.63
C ILE A 140 4.14 1.59 -10.52
N VAL A 141 4.85 0.47 -10.65
CA VAL A 141 5.98 0.34 -11.57
C VAL A 141 5.50 0.52 -13.02
N ASN A 142 4.43 -0.17 -13.42
CA ASN A 142 3.86 -0.03 -14.76
C ASN A 142 3.33 1.38 -15.03
N PHE A 143 2.84 2.07 -14.01
CA PHE A 143 2.46 3.48 -14.14
C PHE A 143 3.69 4.35 -14.48
N ILE A 144 4.84 4.14 -13.84
CA ILE A 144 6.07 4.88 -14.15
C ILE A 144 6.58 4.53 -15.56
N LYS A 145 6.54 3.25 -15.94
CA LYS A 145 6.86 2.81 -17.31
C LYS A 145 5.98 3.48 -18.38
N SER A 146 4.75 3.84 -18.02
CA SER A 146 3.86 4.57 -18.95
C SER A 146 4.17 6.08 -19.05
N MET A 147 5.12 6.60 -18.28
CA MET A 147 5.53 8.02 -18.30
C MET A 147 6.99 8.23 -18.69
N LEU A 148 7.84 7.25 -18.43
CA LEU A 148 9.27 7.29 -18.69
C LEU A 148 9.69 6.05 -19.49
N PRO A 149 10.58 6.19 -20.48
CA PRO A 149 11.12 5.09 -21.27
C PRO A 149 12.16 4.30 -20.45
N ILE A 150 11.67 3.46 -19.50
CA ILE A 150 12.51 2.67 -18.63
C ILE A 150 13.15 1.52 -19.39
N ASN A 151 14.47 1.46 -19.39
CA ASN A 151 15.26 0.38 -20.00
C ASN A 151 15.52 -0.76 -19.03
N ARG A 152 15.84 -0.44 -17.79
CA ARG A 152 16.22 -1.42 -16.77
C ARG A 152 15.46 -1.20 -15.47
N ILE A 153 15.02 -2.29 -14.85
CA ILE A 153 14.40 -2.28 -13.52
C ILE A 153 15.29 -3.07 -12.58
N ILE A 154 15.60 -2.52 -11.42
CA ILE A 154 16.33 -3.20 -10.35
C ILE A 154 15.44 -3.21 -9.10
N ILE A 155 15.29 -4.38 -8.50
CA ILE A 155 14.45 -4.58 -7.32
C ILE A 155 15.29 -5.14 -6.18
N GLU A 156 15.11 -4.60 -4.99
CA GLU A 156 15.69 -5.17 -3.78
C GLU A 156 14.89 -6.42 -3.37
N ALA A 157 15.52 -7.60 -3.46
CA ALA A 157 14.90 -8.87 -3.12
C ALA A 157 15.51 -9.42 -1.83
N ASN A 158 15.04 -8.96 -0.68
CA ASN A 158 15.50 -9.43 0.61
C ASN A 158 14.94 -10.82 0.94
N ASN A 159 15.84 -11.70 1.38
CA ASN A 159 15.47 -12.96 2.00
C ASN A 159 15.47 -12.79 3.52
N PHE A 160 14.28 -12.87 4.11
CA PHE A 160 14.15 -12.83 5.57
C PHE A 160 13.99 -14.25 6.10
N ASP A 161 15.05 -14.77 6.68
CA ASP A 161 14.99 -15.97 7.49
C ASP A 161 14.40 -15.62 8.86
N ILE A 162 13.09 -15.86 8.99
CA ILE A 162 12.35 -15.49 10.20
C ILE A 162 12.79 -16.32 11.39
N GLN A 163 13.18 -17.57 11.18
CA GLN A 163 13.66 -18.44 12.26
C GLN A 163 15.01 -17.95 12.77
N LYS A 164 15.94 -17.64 11.88
CA LYS A 164 17.25 -17.08 12.22
C LYS A 164 17.16 -15.67 12.83
N ILE A 165 16.17 -14.86 12.40
CA ILE A 165 15.91 -13.56 13.05
C ILE A 165 15.41 -13.73 14.49
N LYS A 166 14.68 -14.81 14.79
CA LYS A 166 14.19 -15.13 16.14
C LYS A 166 15.25 -15.80 16.99
N ASN A 167 16.01 -16.70 16.42
CA ASN A 167 17.10 -17.42 17.03
C ASN A 167 18.32 -17.36 16.09
N PRO A 168 19.32 -16.48 16.34
CA PRO A 168 20.50 -16.34 15.50
C PRO A 168 21.33 -17.61 15.35
N ASP A 169 21.29 -18.50 16.35
CA ASP A 169 22.12 -19.69 16.45
C ASP A 169 21.49 -20.91 15.77
N ILE A 170 20.27 -20.79 15.23
CA ILE A 170 19.54 -21.90 14.61
C ILE A 170 20.30 -22.48 13.41
N GLN A 171 20.49 -23.81 13.40
CA GLN A 171 21.19 -24.53 12.33
C GLN A 171 20.54 -25.87 11.97
N GLY A 172 20.72 -26.30 10.73
CA GLY A 172 20.39 -27.63 10.23
C GLY A 172 18.97 -28.11 10.58
N LYS A 173 18.87 -29.24 11.28
CA LYS A 173 17.58 -29.87 11.67
C LYS A 173 16.72 -29.02 12.61
N GLU A 174 17.28 -28.01 13.26
CA GLU A 174 16.52 -27.13 14.15
C GLU A 174 15.50 -26.27 13.38
N TYR A 175 15.75 -25.99 12.10
CA TYR A 175 14.78 -25.32 11.23
C TYR A 175 13.45 -26.07 11.07
N GLN A 176 13.45 -27.38 11.29
CA GLN A 176 12.25 -28.22 11.26
C GLN A 176 11.46 -28.12 12.56
N LYS A 177 12.09 -27.61 13.63
CA LYS A 177 11.49 -27.44 14.95
C LYS A 177 10.96 -26.00 15.06
N GLY A 178 9.64 -25.80 14.88
CA GLY A 178 9.02 -24.49 15.12
C GLY A 178 9.11 -24.10 16.60
N VAL A 179 9.08 -22.81 16.91
CA VAL A 179 9.14 -22.27 18.28
C VAL A 179 8.02 -22.79 19.24
N MET A 180 6.99 -23.41 18.70
CA MET A 180 5.90 -24.04 19.47
C MET A 180 6.07 -25.56 19.58
N LYS A 181 7.15 -26.14 19.06
CA LYS A 181 7.41 -27.55 19.25
C LYS A 181 7.57 -27.83 20.74
N ASP A 182 7.07 -28.94 21.19
CA ASP A 182 7.07 -29.40 22.59
C ASP A 182 6.13 -28.65 23.54
N PHE A 183 5.32 -27.71 23.01
CA PHE A 183 4.23 -27.09 23.77
C PHE A 183 2.87 -27.72 23.39
N TYR A 184 2.07 -28.05 24.39
CA TYR A 184 0.74 -28.64 24.20
C TYR A 184 -0.18 -27.76 23.32
N ASN A 185 -0.11 -26.44 23.49
CA ASN A 185 -0.89 -25.50 22.69
C ASN A 185 -0.24 -24.10 22.65
N VAL A 186 -0.80 -23.19 21.82
CA VAL A 186 -0.31 -21.82 21.68
C VAL A 186 -0.37 -21.03 22.99
N ARG A 187 -1.34 -21.33 23.88
CA ARG A 187 -1.48 -20.66 25.17
C ARG A 187 -0.28 -20.95 26.05
N GLU A 188 0.09 -22.23 26.20
CA GLU A 188 1.23 -22.66 27.00
C GLU A 188 2.55 -22.07 26.46
N TYR A 189 2.73 -22.07 25.15
CA TYR A 189 3.88 -21.38 24.54
C TYR A 189 3.92 -19.90 24.87
N VAL A 190 2.78 -19.18 24.84
CA VAL A 190 2.74 -17.74 25.12
C VAL A 190 3.00 -17.46 26.58
N LEU A 191 2.47 -18.26 27.50
CA LEU A 191 2.77 -18.16 28.93
C LEU A 191 4.25 -18.37 29.22
N HIS A 192 4.85 -19.41 28.66
CA HIS A 192 6.29 -19.68 28.78
C HIS A 192 7.13 -18.55 28.18
N ARG A 193 6.84 -18.11 26.95
CA ARG A 193 7.53 -16.98 26.30
C ARG A 193 7.52 -15.70 27.16
N ASP A 194 6.44 -15.47 27.85
CA ASP A 194 6.23 -14.29 28.71
C ASP A 194 6.68 -14.53 30.15
N ASN A 195 7.41 -15.65 30.42
CA ASN A 195 7.95 -16.06 31.73
C ASN A 195 6.87 -16.19 32.82
N HIS A 196 5.68 -16.67 32.45
CA HIS A 196 4.52 -16.79 33.35
C HIS A 196 4.26 -15.49 34.15
N GLN A 197 4.34 -14.36 33.46
CA GLN A 197 4.27 -13.03 34.04
C GLN A 197 3.33 -12.12 33.23
N CYS A 198 2.55 -11.27 33.89
CA CYS A 198 1.77 -10.24 33.22
C CYS A 198 2.69 -9.24 32.51
N ARG A 199 2.51 -9.05 31.21
CA ARG A 199 3.35 -8.13 30.39
C ARG A 199 3.04 -6.65 30.60
N SER A 200 2.01 -6.34 31.40
CA SER A 200 1.64 -4.97 31.78
C SER A 200 2.17 -4.62 33.19
N CYS A 201 1.66 -5.28 34.23
CA CYS A 201 2.02 -4.97 35.62
C CYS A 201 3.16 -5.83 36.18
N ARG A 202 3.69 -6.79 35.42
CA ARG A 202 4.78 -7.72 35.79
C ARG A 202 4.51 -8.64 36.99
N LYS A 203 3.29 -8.71 37.50
CA LYS A 203 2.93 -9.64 38.58
C LYS A 203 3.06 -11.10 38.10
N LYS A 204 3.68 -11.92 38.97
CA LYS A 204 3.71 -13.39 38.90
C LYS A 204 2.69 -13.95 39.90
N ASN A 205 2.48 -15.24 39.92
CA ASN A 205 1.61 -15.94 40.90
C ASN A 205 0.17 -15.39 40.96
N THR A 206 -0.35 -14.94 39.83
CA THR A 206 -1.74 -14.53 39.68
C THR A 206 -2.38 -15.32 38.52
N LYS A 207 -3.71 -15.40 38.48
CA LYS A 207 -4.41 -15.99 37.35
C LYS A 207 -4.04 -15.22 36.08
N LEU A 208 -3.36 -15.92 35.14
CA LEU A 208 -2.89 -15.38 33.89
C LEU A 208 -3.79 -15.79 32.72
N GLU A 209 -4.08 -14.85 31.86
CA GLU A 209 -4.89 -15.03 30.65
C GLU A 209 -4.14 -14.58 29.42
N VAL A 210 -4.41 -15.23 28.28
CA VAL A 210 -3.79 -14.87 27.01
C VAL A 210 -4.74 -14.00 26.19
N HIS A 211 -4.38 -12.74 26.05
CA HIS A 211 -5.15 -11.73 25.35
C HIS A 211 -4.75 -11.57 23.89
N HIS A 212 -5.73 -11.37 23.00
CA HIS A 212 -5.49 -11.05 21.59
C HIS A 212 -5.28 -9.55 21.37
N ILE A 213 -4.08 -9.13 21.00
CA ILE A 213 -3.72 -7.72 20.73
C ILE A 213 -4.56 -7.13 19.60
N GLU A 214 -4.65 -7.84 18.47
CA GLU A 214 -5.65 -7.61 17.44
C GLU A 214 -6.74 -8.67 17.58
N SER A 215 -7.99 -8.31 17.31
CA SER A 215 -9.09 -9.26 17.45
C SER A 215 -8.78 -10.61 16.76
N ARG A 216 -9.27 -11.72 17.32
CA ARG A 216 -9.10 -13.06 16.76
C ARG A 216 -9.49 -13.16 15.27
N LYS A 217 -10.45 -12.32 14.83
CA LYS A 217 -10.89 -12.26 13.42
C LYS A 217 -9.85 -11.64 12.49
N THR A 218 -9.02 -10.72 12.98
CA THR A 218 -8.05 -9.96 12.18
C THR A 218 -6.61 -10.39 12.41
N GLY A 219 -6.26 -10.69 13.66
CA GLY A 219 -4.91 -11.04 14.08
C GLY A 219 -4.63 -12.54 14.16
N SER A 220 -5.69 -13.39 14.21
CA SER A 220 -5.60 -14.84 14.41
C SER A 220 -4.92 -15.26 15.73
N ASN A 221 -4.71 -16.58 15.93
CA ASN A 221 -4.05 -17.14 17.11
C ASN A 221 -2.51 -17.21 16.96
N ARG A 222 -1.91 -16.35 16.14
CA ARG A 222 -0.44 -16.32 16.03
C ARG A 222 0.19 -15.84 17.34
N PRO A 223 1.31 -16.43 17.78
CA PRO A 223 1.99 -16.02 19.01
C PRO A 223 2.29 -14.53 19.09
N GLU A 224 2.61 -13.89 17.95
CA GLU A 224 2.88 -12.44 17.87
C GLU A 224 1.63 -11.57 18.07
N ASN A 225 0.45 -12.17 18.00
CA ASN A 225 -0.82 -11.49 18.27
C ASN A 225 -1.34 -11.74 19.69
N LEU A 226 -0.63 -12.50 20.49
CA LEU A 226 -1.02 -12.92 21.82
C LEU A 226 -0.07 -12.32 22.85
N VAL A 227 -0.61 -11.97 24.01
CA VAL A 227 0.14 -11.43 25.14
C VAL A 227 -0.44 -11.95 26.46
N THR A 228 0.43 -12.25 27.42
CA THR A 228 0.03 -12.71 28.76
C THR A 228 -0.33 -11.52 29.63
N LEU A 229 -1.52 -11.53 30.22
CA LEU A 229 -2.02 -10.53 31.16
C LEU A 229 -2.61 -11.21 32.40
N CYS A 230 -2.53 -10.57 33.56
CA CYS A 230 -3.33 -11.00 34.70
C CYS A 230 -4.80 -10.62 34.52
N ASN A 231 -5.71 -11.26 35.24
CA ASN A 231 -7.15 -11.01 35.16
C ASN A 231 -7.50 -9.52 35.33
N ILE A 232 -6.91 -8.81 36.30
CA ILE A 232 -7.14 -7.37 36.54
C ILE A 232 -6.75 -6.53 35.29
N CYS A 233 -5.59 -6.79 34.70
CA CYS A 233 -5.16 -6.07 33.50
C CYS A 233 -6.00 -6.43 32.27
N HIS A 234 -6.44 -7.69 32.17
CA HIS A 234 -7.29 -8.14 31.08
C HIS A 234 -8.68 -7.51 31.13
N GLU A 235 -9.30 -7.44 32.33
CA GLU A 235 -10.57 -6.76 32.55
C GLU A 235 -10.50 -5.27 32.22
N LYS A 236 -9.44 -4.57 32.62
CA LYS A 236 -9.24 -3.15 32.27
C LYS A 236 -9.28 -2.94 30.75
N ILE A 237 -8.65 -3.81 29.95
CA ILE A 237 -8.71 -3.74 28.49
C ILE A 237 -10.12 -4.04 27.98
N THR A 238 -10.80 -5.01 28.54
CA THR A 238 -12.18 -5.37 28.16
C THR A 238 -13.15 -4.22 28.40
N LEU A 239 -12.94 -3.46 29.47
CA LEU A 239 -13.68 -2.23 29.79
C LEU A 239 -13.23 -1.01 28.97
N GLY A 240 -12.36 -1.18 27.96
CA GLY A 240 -11.91 -0.12 27.07
C GLY A 240 -10.84 0.82 27.66
N LYS A 241 -10.27 0.50 28.83
CA LYS A 241 -9.17 1.28 29.41
C LYS A 241 -7.86 0.97 28.68
N GLU A 242 -7.12 2.00 28.29
CA GLU A 242 -5.81 1.83 27.70
C GLU A 242 -4.79 1.34 28.73
N ILE A 243 -4.11 0.24 28.43
CA ILE A 243 -3.03 -0.30 29.27
C ILE A 243 -1.77 -0.42 28.42
N LYS A 244 -0.65 0.03 28.99
CA LYS A 244 0.66 -0.20 28.37
C LYS A 244 1.14 -1.62 28.67
N TYR A 245 1.54 -2.35 27.62
CA TYR A 245 2.18 -3.66 27.74
C TYR A 245 3.22 -3.86 26.63
N LEU A 246 4.21 -4.71 26.89
CA LEU A 246 5.23 -5.07 25.90
C LEU A 246 4.62 -5.93 24.79
N ARG A 247 4.51 -5.34 23.60
CA ARG A 247 4.01 -6.06 22.42
C ARG A 247 5.12 -6.93 21.83
N PRO A 248 4.84 -8.18 21.50
CA PRO A 248 5.80 -9.02 20.80
C PRO A 248 6.10 -8.48 19.40
N LYS A 249 7.34 -8.71 18.91
CA LYS A 249 7.74 -8.29 17.55
C LYS A 249 6.91 -9.03 16.51
N SER A 250 6.37 -8.30 15.53
CA SER A 250 5.61 -8.88 14.42
C SER A 250 6.50 -9.05 13.18
N PHE A 251 6.54 -10.26 12.63
CA PHE A 251 7.27 -10.59 11.40
C PHE A 251 6.40 -10.54 10.13
N LYS A 252 5.23 -9.93 10.22
CA LYS A 252 4.26 -9.86 9.12
C LYS A 252 4.83 -9.24 7.84
N ALA A 253 5.64 -8.21 7.98
CA ALA A 253 6.30 -7.55 6.84
C ALA A 253 7.34 -8.46 6.20
N ALA A 254 8.21 -9.08 7.01
CA ALA A 254 9.24 -10.02 6.53
C ALA A 254 8.62 -11.24 5.83
N THR A 255 7.60 -11.85 6.43
CA THR A 255 6.85 -12.96 5.82
C THR A 255 6.23 -12.57 4.47
N PHE A 256 5.64 -11.38 4.39
CA PHE A 256 5.07 -10.88 3.14
C PHE A 256 6.15 -10.75 2.06
N MET A 257 7.27 -10.11 2.37
CA MET A 257 8.36 -9.92 1.41
C MET A 257 8.96 -11.25 0.95
N SER A 258 9.15 -12.21 1.86
CA SER A 258 9.62 -13.56 1.51
C SER A 258 8.68 -14.28 0.54
N ILE A 259 7.35 -14.06 0.63
CA ILE A 259 6.36 -14.69 -0.25
C ILE A 259 6.35 -14.05 -1.65
N ILE A 260 6.48 -12.72 -1.74
CA ILE A 260 6.22 -12.01 -3.00
C ILE A 260 7.47 -11.67 -3.82
N ARG A 261 8.66 -11.66 -3.22
CA ARG A 261 9.89 -11.15 -3.84
C ARG A 261 10.15 -11.69 -5.25
N TRP A 262 10.16 -13.00 -5.40
CA TRP A 262 10.42 -13.64 -6.70
C TRP A 262 9.28 -13.43 -7.70
N LYS A 263 8.03 -13.47 -7.22
CA LYS A 263 6.86 -13.16 -8.07
C LYS A 263 6.89 -11.72 -8.60
N LEU A 264 7.42 -10.78 -7.81
CA LEU A 264 7.59 -9.40 -8.22
C LEU A 264 8.69 -9.25 -9.27
N VAL A 265 9.85 -9.88 -9.04
CA VAL A 265 10.98 -9.90 -9.97
C VAL A 265 10.58 -10.51 -11.31
N GLU A 266 9.93 -11.67 -11.29
CA GLU A 266 9.45 -12.37 -12.47
C GLU A 266 8.40 -11.55 -13.24
N SER A 267 7.39 -11.03 -12.54
CA SER A 267 6.32 -10.24 -13.15
C SER A 267 6.81 -8.95 -13.84
N LEU A 268 7.89 -8.37 -13.36
CA LEU A 268 8.45 -7.12 -13.88
C LEU A 268 9.68 -7.35 -14.78
N LYS A 269 10.14 -8.59 -14.92
CA LYS A 269 11.38 -8.96 -15.62
C LYS A 269 12.56 -8.10 -15.12
N ALA A 270 12.73 -8.02 -13.81
CA ALA A 270 13.65 -7.10 -13.15
C ALA A 270 14.96 -7.78 -12.77
N ASN A 271 16.03 -7.01 -12.72
CA ASN A 271 17.29 -7.40 -12.09
C ASN A 271 17.14 -7.35 -10.56
N VAL A 272 17.98 -8.08 -9.85
CA VAL A 272 17.90 -8.20 -8.41
C VAL A 272 19.12 -7.55 -7.74
N THR A 273 18.88 -6.89 -6.62
CA THR A 273 19.90 -6.47 -5.65
C THR A 273 19.48 -6.88 -4.24
N TYR A 274 20.39 -6.76 -3.28
CA TYR A 274 20.17 -7.21 -1.90
C TYR A 274 20.31 -6.07 -0.90
N GLY A 275 19.57 -6.13 0.18
CA GLY A 275 19.49 -5.05 1.17
C GLY A 275 20.81 -4.71 1.86
N TYR A 276 21.75 -5.65 2.00
CA TYR A 276 23.07 -5.36 2.54
C TYR A 276 23.88 -4.46 1.59
N LEU A 277 23.81 -4.68 0.28
CA LEU A 277 24.44 -3.83 -0.73
C LEU A 277 23.82 -2.43 -0.75
N THR A 278 22.47 -2.35 -0.68
CA THR A 278 21.76 -1.06 -0.59
C THR A 278 22.19 -0.29 0.66
N LYS A 279 22.29 -0.97 1.81
CA LYS A 279 22.75 -0.35 3.07
C LYS A 279 24.18 0.16 2.98
N LEU A 280 25.11 -0.64 2.41
CA LEU A 280 26.50 -0.28 2.25
C LEU A 280 26.65 0.97 1.39
N LYS A 281 26.17 0.92 0.14
CA LYS A 281 26.24 2.04 -0.82
C LYS A 281 25.54 3.30 -0.29
N ARG A 282 24.40 3.16 0.41
CA ARG A 282 23.72 4.31 1.00
C ARG A 282 24.57 5.00 2.07
N ARG A 283 25.32 4.25 2.88
CA ARG A 283 26.26 4.79 3.88
C ARG A 283 27.46 5.47 3.22
N GLU A 284 28.04 4.87 2.19
CA GLU A 284 29.12 5.46 1.40
C GLU A 284 28.72 6.83 0.82
N LEU A 285 27.47 6.96 0.38
CA LEU A 285 26.93 8.22 -0.14
C LEU A 285 26.42 9.18 0.96
N ASN A 286 26.58 8.85 2.24
CA ASN A 286 26.10 9.64 3.39
C ASN A 286 24.61 10.02 3.29
N LEU A 287 23.77 9.12 2.72
CA LEU A 287 22.33 9.38 2.56
C LEU A 287 21.55 8.87 3.79
N PRO A 288 20.64 9.67 4.35
CA PRO A 288 19.76 9.23 5.43
C PRO A 288 18.86 8.08 4.98
N LYS A 289 18.46 7.21 5.92
CA LYS A 289 17.59 6.08 5.62
C LYS A 289 16.19 6.59 5.24
N SER A 290 15.80 6.35 4.00
CA SER A 290 14.44 6.56 3.49
C SER A 290 14.17 5.63 2.31
N HIS A 291 12.91 5.30 2.05
CA HIS A 291 12.56 4.46 0.90
C HIS A 291 12.96 5.08 -0.44
N THR A 292 12.96 6.40 -0.55
CA THR A 292 13.39 7.12 -1.76
C THR A 292 14.90 7.08 -1.96
N ASN A 293 15.68 7.19 -0.88
CA ASN A 293 17.15 7.09 -0.95
C ASN A 293 17.59 5.66 -1.21
N ASP A 294 16.94 4.68 -0.58
CA ASP A 294 17.21 3.27 -0.86
C ASP A 294 16.90 2.94 -2.33
N ALA A 295 15.76 3.41 -2.86
CA ALA A 295 15.42 3.23 -4.28
C ALA A 295 16.41 3.91 -5.25
N PHE A 296 16.94 5.09 -4.88
CA PHE A 296 17.98 5.77 -5.65
C PHE A 296 19.27 4.93 -5.73
N VAL A 297 19.71 4.40 -4.60
CA VAL A 297 20.89 3.54 -4.53
C VAL A 297 20.67 2.22 -5.30
N ILE A 298 19.49 1.63 -5.19
CA ILE A 298 19.09 0.43 -5.95
C ILE A 298 19.16 0.69 -7.45
N ALA A 299 18.82 1.89 -7.91
CA ALA A 299 18.96 2.28 -9.31
C ALA A 299 20.42 2.46 -9.76
N ASN A 300 21.40 2.26 -8.90
CA ASN A 300 22.83 2.60 -9.05
C ASN A 300 23.08 4.11 -9.10
N GLY A 301 22.35 4.87 -8.29
CA GLY A 301 22.60 6.29 -8.09
C GLY A 301 23.90 6.54 -7.33
N ILE A 302 24.65 7.55 -7.77
CA ILE A 302 25.93 7.98 -7.17
C ILE A 302 25.88 9.50 -6.93
N SER A 303 26.13 10.28 -7.96
CA SER A 303 26.27 11.76 -7.92
C SER A 303 25.19 12.51 -8.72
N GLN A 304 24.18 11.80 -9.23
CA GLN A 304 23.13 12.41 -10.03
C GLN A 304 22.37 13.50 -9.28
N SER A 305 22.02 14.58 -9.99
CA SER A 305 21.18 15.63 -9.40
C SER A 305 19.81 15.08 -9.00
N ARG A 306 19.46 15.18 -7.70
CA ARG A 306 18.24 14.62 -7.13
C ARG A 306 17.01 15.49 -7.44
N THR A 307 15.87 14.83 -7.60
CA THR A 307 14.56 15.50 -7.70
C THR A 307 13.79 15.42 -6.39
N ASN A 308 12.80 16.28 -6.19
CA ASN A 308 11.93 16.18 -5.03
C ASN A 308 11.02 14.96 -5.16
N PRO A 309 10.95 14.10 -4.13
CA PRO A 309 10.10 12.92 -4.19
C PRO A 309 8.60 13.29 -4.13
N TYR A 310 7.81 12.61 -4.93
CA TYR A 310 6.35 12.67 -4.80
C TYR A 310 5.90 11.80 -3.62
N SER A 311 5.08 12.36 -2.75
CA SER A 311 4.35 11.56 -1.74
C SER A 311 3.06 11.05 -2.34
N VAL A 312 2.90 9.71 -2.41
CA VAL A 312 1.74 9.06 -3.02
C VAL A 312 1.04 8.17 -2.03
N PHE A 313 -0.27 8.32 -1.88
CA PHE A 313 -1.09 7.47 -1.02
C PHE A 313 -1.98 6.55 -1.84
N GLN A 314 -1.96 5.27 -1.50
CA GLN A 314 -2.91 4.33 -2.09
C GLN A 314 -4.27 4.46 -1.42
N ASN A 315 -5.26 4.80 -2.21
CA ASN A 315 -6.63 5.01 -1.77
C ASN A 315 -7.62 4.07 -2.46
N ARG A 316 -8.75 3.83 -1.82
CA ARG A 316 -9.85 3.09 -2.45
C ARG A 316 -10.81 4.06 -3.13
N ARG A 317 -11.00 3.93 -4.44
CA ARG A 317 -12.06 4.58 -5.17
C ARG A 317 -13.33 3.73 -5.09
N ASN A 318 -14.13 3.90 -4.05
CA ASN A 318 -15.40 3.21 -3.92
C ASN A 318 -16.32 3.98 -2.98
N ASN A 319 -17.54 4.19 -3.40
CA ASN A 319 -18.61 4.83 -2.63
C ASN A 319 -19.48 3.84 -1.85
N ARG A 320 -19.20 2.54 -1.90
CA ARG A 320 -19.90 1.55 -1.10
C ARG A 320 -19.44 1.65 0.35
N CYS A 321 -20.18 2.36 1.15
CA CYS A 321 -20.01 2.37 2.60
C CYS A 321 -20.98 1.39 3.22
N LEU A 322 -20.44 0.58 4.13
CA LEU A 322 -21.23 -0.24 5.01
C LEU A 322 -21.83 0.64 6.10
N GLN A 323 -23.11 0.72 6.16
CA GLN A 323 -23.79 1.32 7.29
C GLN A 323 -23.93 0.26 8.39
N LYS A 324 -22.97 0.23 9.32
CA LYS A 324 -22.93 -0.75 10.41
C LYS A 324 -23.89 -0.40 11.54
N ASN A 325 -23.96 0.87 11.86
CA ASN A 325 -24.72 1.38 13.01
C ASN A 325 -26.01 2.04 12.53
N ARG A 326 -26.95 1.23 12.05
CA ARG A 326 -28.31 1.69 11.78
C ARG A 326 -29.17 1.26 12.97
N LYS A 327 -29.48 2.18 13.88
CA LYS A 327 -30.35 1.92 15.04
C LYS A 327 -31.69 1.35 14.53
N GLY A 328 -32.06 0.15 15.03
CA GLY A 328 -33.31 -0.53 14.63
C GLY A 328 -33.35 -1.17 13.24
N TYR A 329 -32.28 -1.08 12.41
CA TYR A 329 -32.28 -1.62 11.04
C TYR A 329 -31.10 -2.52 10.76
N LYS A 330 -31.31 -3.53 9.92
CA LYS A 330 -30.24 -4.43 9.46
C LYS A 330 -29.20 -3.65 8.64
N PRO A 331 -27.90 -4.00 8.73
CA PRO A 331 -26.86 -3.40 7.90
C PRO A 331 -27.18 -3.51 6.42
N SER A 332 -27.04 -2.42 5.69
CA SER A 332 -27.32 -2.39 4.26
C SER A 332 -26.15 -1.84 3.44
N ILE A 333 -26.08 -2.26 2.18
CA ILE A 333 -25.17 -1.67 1.20
C ILE A 333 -26.01 -0.95 0.15
N ARG A 334 -25.66 0.30 -0.13
CA ARG A 334 -26.27 1.02 -1.25
C ARG A 334 -26.00 0.27 -2.56
N LYS A 335 -27.04 -0.09 -3.28
CA LYS A 335 -26.93 -0.79 -4.57
C LYS A 335 -26.60 0.17 -5.71
N GLN A 336 -27.17 1.38 -5.68
CA GLN A 336 -26.99 2.39 -6.73
C GLN A 336 -25.55 2.91 -6.76
N ARG A 337 -25.01 3.03 -7.96
CA ARG A 337 -23.67 3.56 -8.23
C ARG A 337 -23.78 4.82 -9.06
N TYR A 338 -22.98 5.82 -8.72
CA TYR A 338 -22.88 7.06 -9.47
C TYR A 338 -21.55 7.11 -10.24
N ASN A 339 -21.51 7.89 -11.32
CA ASN A 339 -20.32 8.09 -12.12
C ASN A 339 -19.21 8.74 -11.30
N LEU A 340 -19.54 9.80 -10.56
CA LEU A 340 -18.63 10.45 -9.64
C LEU A 340 -18.53 9.69 -8.32
N ARG A 341 -17.32 9.58 -7.78
CA ARG A 341 -17.01 8.80 -6.58
C ARG A 341 -16.06 9.57 -5.67
N PRO A 342 -15.99 9.22 -4.39
CA PRO A 342 -15.04 9.81 -3.48
C PRO A 342 -13.63 9.85 -4.06
N LYS A 343 -12.96 11.00 -3.91
CA LYS A 343 -11.61 11.32 -4.37
C LYS A 343 -11.45 11.61 -5.87
N ASP A 344 -12.52 11.61 -6.64
CA ASP A 344 -12.47 12.17 -7.99
C ASP A 344 -12.23 13.70 -7.88
N LEU A 345 -11.49 14.25 -8.84
CA LEU A 345 -11.25 15.69 -8.94
C LEU A 345 -12.25 16.30 -9.91
N VAL A 346 -12.87 17.37 -9.48
CA VAL A 346 -13.87 18.10 -10.25
C VAL A 346 -13.59 19.60 -10.23
N ARG A 347 -14.10 20.31 -11.22
CA ARG A 347 -14.09 21.76 -11.28
C ARG A 347 -15.50 22.28 -10.92
N PHE A 348 -15.55 23.29 -10.08
CA PHE A 348 -16.73 24.07 -9.79
C PHE A 348 -16.36 25.56 -9.89
N GLY A 349 -16.83 26.25 -10.92
CA GLY A 349 -16.32 27.56 -11.30
C GLY A 349 -14.82 27.51 -11.58
N THR A 350 -14.03 28.38 -10.97
CA THR A 350 -12.58 28.42 -11.08
C THR A 350 -11.84 27.43 -10.14
N ARG A 351 -12.58 26.80 -9.19
CA ARG A 351 -11.98 26.00 -8.10
C ARG A 351 -11.90 24.53 -8.46
N VAL A 352 -10.75 23.91 -8.14
CA VAL A 352 -10.56 22.46 -8.24
C VAL A 352 -10.81 21.83 -6.87
N LEU A 353 -11.77 20.92 -6.78
CA LEU A 353 -12.26 20.33 -5.55
C LEU A 353 -12.24 18.81 -5.61
N LYS A 354 -12.17 18.15 -4.43
CA LYS A 354 -12.27 16.69 -4.32
C LYS A 354 -13.68 16.25 -3.95
N VAL A 355 -14.18 15.23 -4.62
CA VAL A 355 -15.43 14.57 -4.27
C VAL A 355 -15.28 13.81 -2.96
N VAL A 356 -16.19 14.07 -2.01
CA VAL A 356 -16.31 13.34 -0.75
C VAL A 356 -17.37 12.25 -0.87
N SER A 357 -18.56 12.62 -1.34
CA SER A 357 -19.70 11.71 -1.53
C SER A 357 -20.68 12.27 -2.55
N VAL A 358 -21.53 11.39 -3.06
CA VAL A 358 -22.70 11.74 -3.87
C VAL A 358 -23.94 11.30 -3.10
N HIS A 359 -24.95 12.15 -3.01
CA HIS A 359 -26.18 11.91 -2.25
C HIS A 359 -27.44 12.37 -3.01
N SER A 360 -28.61 12.24 -2.38
CA SER A 360 -29.91 12.61 -2.97
C SER A 360 -30.08 11.99 -4.36
N TYR A 361 -29.97 10.67 -4.44
CA TYR A 361 -30.13 9.91 -5.70
C TYR A 361 -29.25 10.37 -6.87
N GLY A 362 -28.11 11.00 -6.57
CA GLY A 362 -27.17 11.48 -7.57
C GLY A 362 -27.36 12.94 -7.97
N LYS A 363 -28.34 13.66 -7.40
CA LYS A 363 -28.59 15.06 -7.71
C LYS A 363 -27.56 16.01 -7.11
N TYR A 364 -27.01 15.65 -5.93
CA TYR A 364 -26.08 16.48 -5.17
C TYR A 364 -24.77 15.77 -4.92
N ILE A 365 -23.70 16.56 -4.84
CA ILE A 365 -22.34 16.11 -4.58
C ILE A 365 -21.72 16.93 -3.46
N ARG A 366 -21.11 16.23 -2.54
CA ARG A 366 -20.32 16.83 -1.45
C ARG A 366 -18.88 16.94 -1.87
N LEU A 367 -18.36 18.15 -1.84
CA LEU A 367 -17.04 18.53 -2.30
C LEU A 367 -16.19 19.03 -1.13
N LYS A 368 -14.88 18.78 -1.19
CA LYS A 368 -13.91 19.24 -0.20
C LYS A 368 -12.86 20.10 -0.89
N SER A 369 -12.65 21.31 -0.34
CA SER A 369 -11.59 22.23 -0.77
C SER A 369 -10.24 21.83 -0.20
N LYS A 370 -9.15 22.45 -0.67
CA LYS A 370 -7.82 22.30 -0.10
C LYS A 370 -7.77 22.69 1.40
N ILE A 371 -8.55 23.69 1.79
CA ILE A 371 -8.66 24.19 3.18
C ILE A 371 -9.61 23.35 4.05
N ASN A 372 -9.90 22.12 3.62
CA ASN A 372 -10.79 21.19 4.33
C ASN A 372 -12.28 21.66 4.44
N LYS A 373 -12.67 22.79 3.86
CA LYS A 373 -14.06 23.26 3.82
C LYS A 373 -14.89 22.33 2.94
N VAL A 374 -16.01 21.88 3.47
CA VAL A 374 -16.96 20.98 2.77
C VAL A 374 -18.12 21.80 2.27
N ILE A 375 -18.49 21.60 1.01
CA ILE A 375 -19.63 22.27 0.35
C ILE A 375 -20.48 21.24 -0.42
N ASP A 376 -21.78 21.42 -0.42
CA ASP A 376 -22.72 20.62 -1.22
C ASP A 376 -23.17 21.41 -2.45
N LYS A 377 -23.13 20.80 -3.62
CA LYS A 377 -23.50 21.42 -4.91
C LYS A 377 -24.29 20.46 -5.79
N LYS A 378 -25.13 21.00 -6.71
CA LYS A 378 -25.79 20.19 -7.73
C LYS A 378 -24.77 19.62 -8.72
N ILE A 379 -24.92 18.36 -9.14
CA ILE A 379 -23.98 17.69 -10.05
C ILE A 379 -23.92 18.36 -11.42
N LEU A 380 -24.99 18.94 -11.89
CA LEU A 380 -25.06 19.63 -13.19
C LEU A 380 -24.05 20.78 -13.33
N ASN A 381 -23.68 21.42 -12.23
CA ASN A 381 -22.76 22.57 -12.20
C ASN A 381 -21.29 22.16 -12.05
N ILE A 382 -20.96 20.89 -12.33
CA ILE A 382 -19.67 20.31 -11.99
C ILE A 382 -19.04 19.63 -13.19
N GLU A 383 -17.84 20.06 -13.54
CA GLU A 383 -17.01 19.43 -14.57
C GLU A 383 -16.06 18.39 -13.97
N LEU A 384 -16.06 17.18 -14.51
CA LEU A 384 -15.11 16.15 -14.12
C LEU A 384 -13.71 16.44 -14.73
N LEU A 385 -12.70 16.63 -13.88
CA LEU A 385 -11.33 16.81 -14.33
C LEU A 385 -10.54 15.50 -14.36
N LYS A 386 -10.77 14.63 -13.36
CA LYS A 386 -9.99 13.38 -13.24
C LYS A 386 -10.70 12.38 -12.35
N TYR A 387 -10.85 11.15 -12.82
CA TYR A 387 -11.20 10.03 -11.97
C TYR A 387 -10.03 9.61 -11.08
N SER A 388 -10.30 9.33 -9.80
CA SER A 388 -9.32 8.73 -8.91
C SER A 388 -9.03 7.30 -9.35
N ARG A 389 -7.79 7.00 -9.67
CA ARG A 389 -7.34 5.65 -10.09
C ARG A 389 -6.77 4.82 -8.94
N GLY A 390 -6.95 5.25 -7.70
CA GLY A 390 -6.52 4.52 -6.51
C GLY A 390 -5.13 4.91 -5.98
N PHE A 391 -4.39 5.77 -6.67
CA PHE A 391 -3.19 6.43 -6.18
C PHE A 391 -3.42 7.94 -6.20
N GLU A 392 -3.18 8.58 -5.08
CA GLU A 392 -3.36 10.01 -4.86
C GLU A 392 -2.00 10.63 -4.61
N TYR A 393 -1.62 11.57 -5.47
CA TYR A 393 -0.43 12.38 -5.30
C TYR A 393 -0.78 13.53 -4.36
N VAL A 394 -0.04 13.63 -3.27
CA VAL A 394 -0.11 14.81 -2.42
C VAL A 394 0.80 15.84 -3.08
N ASN A 395 0.20 16.82 -3.70
CA ASN A 395 0.94 18.00 -4.11
C ASN A 395 1.35 18.72 -2.83
N GLU A 396 2.61 18.73 -2.52
CA GLU A 396 3.22 19.77 -1.75
C GLU A 396 3.14 21.02 -2.63
N ARG A 397 2.09 21.80 -2.45
CA ARG A 397 1.53 23.05 -2.98
C ARG A 397 0.33 22.90 -3.88
#